data_1dfac79ff9c0875ec512e84d25587e99
#
_entry.id   1dfac79ff9c0875ec512e84d25587e99
#
_cell.length_a   1.000
_cell.length_b   1.000
_cell.length_c   1.000
_cell.angle_alpha   90.00
_cell.angle_beta   90.00
_cell.angle_gamma   90.00
#
_symmetry.space_group_name_H-M   'P 1'
#
loop_
_entity.id
_entity.type
_entity.pdbx_description
1 polymer ?
#
loop_
_entity_poly.entity_id
_entity_poly.type
_entity_poly.pdbx_seq_one_letter_code
_entity_poly.pdbx_strand_id
1 'polypeptide(L)'
;MRWKNNATFVLLANESQDKIHYAMPQKVMLYDGMDYEEQIRNLWKQRMECQKQARRIGKPLEHLTAAEYLSRFRKNDRLIPIISLVFYYGSDPWDGPQDLYDMFRLEGNEEEKVVLEKYLPNYKINLVDAERMNEQEIKYFSEDLQVILTMLKYRHEKNELKEYINKQKRYFQNVDYETSQVIKVFLNMKSIPGETDERKANVNMCEALEEMYNDAIKEGMEAGTKKKLIEQVMKKVKKGLSAEEISDIFEEDTEIIKKICIAIRTCEGQCTIDDVYEQLYR
;
A
#
# COMPACT_ATOMS: atom_id res chain seq x y z
N MET A 1 10.97 18.50 -3.42
CA MET A 1 10.97 19.29 -4.69
C MET A 1 11.96 20.46 -4.57
N ARG A 2 12.85 20.66 -5.54
CA ARG A 2 13.86 21.73 -5.51
C ARG A 2 13.67 22.66 -6.70
N TRP A 3 13.84 23.97 -6.50
CA TRP A 3 13.79 24.97 -7.56
C TRP A 3 15.15 25.13 -8.25
N LYS A 4 15.16 25.87 -9.39
CA LYS A 4 16.36 26.14 -10.22
C LYS A 4 17.61 26.64 -9.45
N ASN A 5 17.46 27.12 -8.22
CA ASN A 5 18.52 27.62 -7.35
C ASN A 5 18.93 26.63 -6.24
N ASN A 6 18.62 25.37 -6.36
CA ASN A 6 18.88 24.32 -5.35
C ASN A 6 18.21 24.56 -3.96
N ALA A 7 17.25 25.48 -3.87
CA ALA A 7 16.47 25.69 -2.66
C ALA A 7 15.38 24.60 -2.56
N THR A 8 15.28 23.97 -1.40
CA THR A 8 14.20 23.04 -1.12
C THR A 8 12.91 23.84 -0.90
N PHE A 9 11.90 23.60 -1.72
CA PHE A 9 10.63 24.31 -1.67
C PHE A 9 9.57 23.58 -0.85
N VAL A 10 9.56 22.25 -0.90
CA VAL A 10 8.64 21.39 -0.17
C VAL A 10 9.30 20.03 0.06
N LEU A 11 9.02 19.42 1.19
CA LEU A 11 9.34 18.02 1.48
C LEU A 11 8.12 17.17 1.12
N LEU A 12 8.35 16.06 0.44
CA LEU A 12 7.33 15.06 0.19
C LEU A 12 7.61 13.88 1.11
N ALA A 13 6.66 13.56 1.97
CA ALA A 13 6.64 12.34 2.75
C ALA A 13 5.68 11.34 2.11
N ASN A 14 5.97 10.06 2.18
CA ASN A 14 5.11 9.01 1.64
C ASN A 14 4.90 7.93 2.70
N GLU A 15 3.65 7.64 2.95
CA GLU A 15 3.19 6.57 3.84
C GLU A 15 2.49 5.50 2.99
N SER A 16 3.17 4.36 2.76
CA SER A 16 2.63 3.27 1.95
C SER A 16 1.83 2.30 2.82
N GLN A 17 0.60 1.96 2.39
CA GLN A 17 -0.33 1.11 3.12
C GLN A 17 -0.94 0.04 2.22
N ASP A 18 -0.89 -1.22 2.63
CA ASP A 18 -1.60 -2.35 2.01
C ASP A 18 -2.94 -2.65 2.71
N LYS A 19 -3.12 -2.14 3.93
CA LYS A 19 -4.34 -2.28 4.73
C LYS A 19 -4.81 -0.92 5.20
N ILE A 20 -6.12 -0.81 5.42
CA ILE A 20 -6.73 0.42 5.94
C ILE A 20 -6.25 0.65 7.37
N HIS A 21 -5.77 1.85 7.63
CA HIS A 21 -5.33 2.27 8.95
C HIS A 21 -6.28 3.33 9.49
N TYR A 22 -7.18 2.92 10.37
CA TYR A 22 -8.27 3.78 10.88
C TYR A 22 -7.80 4.99 11.73
N ALA A 23 -6.54 5.05 12.11
CA ALA A 23 -5.96 6.22 12.77
C ALA A 23 -4.97 6.98 11.86
N MET A 24 -5.13 6.92 10.54
CA MET A 24 -4.18 7.49 9.59
C MET A 24 -4.02 9.01 9.71
N PRO A 25 -5.07 9.83 9.87
CA PRO A 25 -4.91 11.28 10.05
C PRO A 25 -4.05 11.63 11.27
N GLN A 26 -4.26 10.95 12.40
CA GLN A 26 -3.46 11.14 13.61
C GLN A 26 -2.00 10.71 13.40
N LYS A 27 -1.78 9.59 12.71
CA LYS A 27 -0.45 9.06 12.41
C LYS A 27 0.35 10.05 11.55
N VAL A 28 -0.24 10.55 10.47
CA VAL A 28 0.40 11.52 9.57
C VAL A 28 0.67 12.84 10.29
N MET A 29 -0.29 13.36 11.06
CA MET A 29 -0.10 14.56 11.88
C MET A 29 1.09 14.42 12.84
N LEU A 30 1.24 13.26 13.49
CA LEU A 30 2.36 13.00 14.40
C LEU A 30 3.69 13.03 13.65
N TYR A 31 3.79 12.37 12.51
CA TYR A 31 5.02 12.30 11.73
C TYR A 31 5.42 13.67 11.17
N ASP A 32 4.48 14.41 10.60
CA ASP A 32 4.73 15.77 10.13
C ASP A 32 5.17 16.69 11.28
N GLY A 33 4.56 16.54 12.48
CA GLY A 33 4.98 17.26 13.67
C GLY A 33 6.41 16.93 14.10
N MET A 34 6.80 15.65 14.03
CA MET A 34 8.18 15.22 14.30
C MET A 34 9.18 15.78 13.28
N ASP A 35 8.83 15.80 12.03
CA ASP A 35 9.66 16.33 10.94
C ASP A 35 9.83 17.86 11.08
N TYR A 36 8.79 18.59 11.47
CA TYR A 36 8.90 20.02 11.78
C TYR A 36 9.79 20.27 12.99
N GLU A 37 9.67 19.47 14.05
CA GLU A 37 10.58 19.56 15.21
C GLU A 37 12.03 19.27 14.83
N GLU A 38 12.26 18.30 13.92
CA GLU A 38 13.60 18.02 13.43
C GLU A 38 14.17 19.21 12.63
N GLN A 39 13.36 19.86 11.79
CA GLN A 39 13.78 21.07 11.09
C GLN A 39 14.22 22.18 12.06
N ILE A 40 13.44 22.43 13.13
CA ILE A 40 13.76 23.40 14.17
C ILE A 40 15.09 23.04 14.84
N ARG A 41 15.27 21.78 15.21
CA ARG A 41 16.47 21.26 15.86
C ARG A 41 17.72 21.41 14.99
N ASN A 42 17.57 21.11 13.69
CA ASN A 42 18.65 21.25 12.73
C ASN A 42 19.04 22.72 12.48
N LEU A 43 18.07 23.63 12.35
CA LEU A 43 18.31 25.07 12.27
C LEU A 43 19.07 25.57 13.50
N TRP A 44 18.66 25.16 14.68
CA TRP A 44 19.36 25.52 15.93
C TRP A 44 20.78 24.97 16.00
N LYS A 45 20.99 23.72 15.66
CA LYS A 45 22.31 23.08 15.63
C LYS A 45 23.26 23.79 14.69
N GLN A 46 22.84 24.09 13.46
CA GLN A 46 23.63 24.83 12.49
C GLN A 46 24.00 26.22 13.00
N ARG A 47 23.07 26.92 13.62
CA ARG A 47 23.31 28.26 14.20
C ARG A 47 24.33 28.22 15.31
N MET A 48 24.21 27.27 16.24
CA MET A 48 25.18 27.12 17.33
C MET A 48 26.57 26.78 16.82
N GLU A 49 26.67 25.99 15.78
CA GLU A 49 27.96 25.68 15.15
C GLU A 49 28.56 26.91 14.47
N CYS A 50 27.78 27.70 13.73
CA CYS A 50 28.21 28.95 13.16
C CYS A 50 28.69 29.94 14.23
N GLN A 51 28.00 30.04 15.37
CA GLN A 51 28.44 30.90 16.49
C GLN A 51 29.75 30.41 17.12
N LYS A 52 29.94 29.12 17.28
CA LYS A 52 31.22 28.55 17.75
C LYS A 52 32.36 28.89 16.80
N GLN A 53 32.15 28.76 15.51
CA GLN A 53 33.14 29.11 14.51
C GLN A 53 33.47 30.63 14.51
N ALA A 54 32.42 31.47 14.60
CA ALA A 54 32.60 32.93 14.69
C ALA A 54 33.45 33.32 15.91
N ARG A 55 33.21 32.71 17.08
CA ARG A 55 34.04 32.92 18.28
C ARG A 55 35.51 32.56 18.05
N ARG A 56 35.77 31.41 17.38
CA ARG A 56 37.16 30.94 17.15
C ARG A 56 37.96 31.88 16.24
N ILE A 57 37.27 32.56 15.31
CA ILE A 57 37.92 33.46 14.34
C ILE A 57 37.71 34.94 14.67
N GLY A 58 37.23 35.27 15.89
CA GLY A 58 37.06 36.63 16.37
C GLY A 58 36.00 37.45 15.63
N LYS A 59 35.05 36.82 14.96
CA LYS A 59 33.93 37.49 14.31
C LYS A 59 32.81 37.82 15.30
N PRO A 60 32.04 38.91 15.06
CA PRO A 60 30.89 39.26 15.89
C PRO A 60 29.90 38.10 15.94
N LEU A 61 29.36 37.86 17.15
CA LEU A 61 28.31 36.86 17.36
C LEU A 61 26.99 37.44 16.94
N GLU A 62 26.17 36.62 16.36
CA GLU A 62 24.77 36.93 16.07
C GLU A 62 24.01 37.11 17.40
N HIS A 63 23.34 38.25 17.59
CA HIS A 63 22.53 38.49 18.78
C HIS A 63 21.18 37.76 18.67
N LEU A 64 20.91 36.94 19.63
CA LEU A 64 19.61 36.25 19.82
C LEU A 64 18.86 36.91 20.98
N THR A 65 17.59 37.16 20.80
CA THR A 65 16.71 37.56 21.88
C THR A 65 16.44 36.39 22.83
N ALA A 66 15.99 36.67 24.08
CA ALA A 66 15.62 35.63 25.03
C ALA A 66 14.50 34.69 24.45
N ALA A 67 13.55 35.26 23.75
CA ALA A 67 12.45 34.50 23.10
C ALA A 67 12.97 33.55 22.01
N GLU A 68 13.88 34.02 21.16
CA GLU A 68 14.49 33.19 20.09
C GLU A 68 15.37 32.09 20.67
N TYR A 69 16.06 32.39 21.79
CA TYR A 69 16.85 31.37 22.49
C TYR A 69 15.97 30.31 23.13
N LEU A 70 14.87 30.71 23.76
CA LEU A 70 13.93 29.81 24.41
C LEU A 70 13.22 28.90 23.39
N SER A 71 12.73 29.49 22.30
CA SER A 71 12.01 28.76 21.24
C SER A 71 12.94 27.98 20.30
N ARG A 72 14.26 28.24 20.33
CA ARG A 72 15.25 27.75 19.35
C ARG A 72 14.91 28.10 17.89
N PHE A 73 14.05 29.11 17.70
CA PHE A 73 13.53 29.53 16.43
C PHE A 73 13.48 31.05 16.36
N ARG A 74 14.02 31.64 15.30
CA ARG A 74 14.06 33.10 15.15
C ARG A 74 12.78 33.61 14.50
N LYS A 75 12.49 34.88 14.75
CA LYS A 75 11.34 35.56 14.14
C LYS A 75 11.30 35.44 12.61
N ASN A 76 12.46 35.41 11.97
CA ASN A 76 12.57 35.33 10.51
C ASN A 76 12.86 33.92 9.99
N ASP A 77 13.00 32.91 10.84
CA ASP A 77 13.12 31.52 10.41
C ASP A 77 11.82 31.08 9.76
N ARG A 78 11.92 30.16 8.84
CA ARG A 78 10.76 29.53 8.19
C ARG A 78 11.03 28.03 8.06
N LEU A 79 10.01 27.26 8.29
CA LEU A 79 10.04 25.83 8.04
C LEU A 79 9.75 25.57 6.57
N ILE A 80 10.28 24.46 6.08
CA ILE A 80 9.95 23.94 4.77
C ILE A 80 8.63 23.17 4.92
N PRO A 81 7.58 23.49 4.15
CA PRO A 81 6.33 22.76 4.20
C PRO A 81 6.52 21.30 3.88
N ILE A 82 5.77 20.44 4.55
CA ILE A 82 5.71 19.00 4.31
C ILE A 82 4.38 18.69 3.65
N ILE A 83 4.41 17.88 2.60
CA ILE A 83 3.23 17.28 1.99
C ILE A 83 3.36 15.78 2.17
N SER A 84 2.53 15.22 3.03
CA SER A 84 2.46 13.79 3.28
C SER A 84 1.40 13.16 2.39
N LEU A 85 1.82 12.16 1.59
CA LEU A 85 0.94 11.36 0.76
C LEU A 85 0.71 10.02 1.48
N VAL A 86 -0.54 9.59 1.55
CA VAL A 86 -0.92 8.24 1.95
C VAL A 86 -1.16 7.45 0.67
N PHE A 87 -0.19 6.63 0.29
CA PHE A 87 -0.27 5.76 -0.87
C PHE A 87 -0.86 4.42 -0.46
N TYR A 88 -2.15 4.26 -0.75
CA TYR A 88 -2.90 3.05 -0.45
C TYR A 88 -2.99 2.16 -1.68
N TYR A 89 -2.57 0.90 -1.52
CA TYR A 89 -2.59 -0.11 -2.58
C TYR A 89 -3.29 -1.41 -2.14
N GLY A 90 -4.14 -1.32 -1.10
CA GLY A 90 -4.98 -2.43 -0.64
C GLY A 90 -6.13 -2.72 -1.59
N SER A 91 -6.61 -3.98 -1.59
CA SER A 91 -7.72 -4.43 -2.45
C SER A 91 -9.08 -3.90 -2.02
N ASP A 92 -9.27 -3.65 -0.72
CA ASP A 92 -10.53 -3.11 -0.21
C ASP A 92 -10.63 -1.60 -0.46
N PRO A 93 -11.82 -1.05 -0.75
CA PRO A 93 -11.99 0.40 -0.83
C PRO A 93 -11.62 1.06 0.50
N TRP A 94 -10.93 2.22 0.43
CA TRP A 94 -10.63 2.96 1.65
C TRP A 94 -11.92 3.43 2.31
N ASP A 95 -12.22 2.93 3.50
CA ASP A 95 -13.36 3.30 4.33
C ASP A 95 -12.93 3.96 5.66
N GLY A 96 -11.62 4.18 5.83
CA GLY A 96 -11.05 4.82 7.01
C GLY A 96 -11.21 6.35 7.01
N PRO A 97 -10.97 7.00 8.16
CA PRO A 97 -10.96 8.44 8.29
C PRO A 97 -10.01 9.11 7.29
N GLN A 98 -10.42 10.24 6.72
CA GLN A 98 -9.60 11.05 5.83
C GLN A 98 -9.11 12.34 6.51
N ASP A 99 -9.70 12.72 7.63
CA ASP A 99 -9.24 13.82 8.45
C ASP A 99 -9.50 13.58 9.95
N LEU A 100 -9.00 14.48 10.81
CA LEU A 100 -9.15 14.33 12.25
C LEU A 100 -10.60 14.50 12.71
N TYR A 101 -11.43 15.24 11.99
CA TYR A 101 -12.83 15.40 12.37
C TYR A 101 -13.60 14.08 12.28
N ASP A 102 -13.26 13.22 11.31
CA ASP A 102 -13.83 11.88 11.21
C ASP A 102 -13.47 10.99 12.42
N MET A 103 -12.41 11.35 13.16
CA MET A 103 -11.92 10.59 14.32
C MET A 103 -12.42 11.14 15.66
N PHE A 104 -12.95 12.37 15.69
CA PHE A 104 -13.37 12.98 16.94
C PHE A 104 -14.76 12.49 17.37
N ARG A 105 -14.89 12.26 18.66
CA ARG A 105 -16.20 12.05 19.30
C ARG A 105 -16.86 13.39 19.56
N LEU A 106 -17.51 13.94 18.54
CA LEU A 106 -18.26 15.19 18.65
C LEU A 106 -19.72 14.87 19.00
N GLU A 107 -20.02 14.83 20.31
CA GLU A 107 -21.38 14.70 20.82
C GLU A 107 -22.01 16.09 20.95
N GLY A 108 -23.27 16.24 20.56
CA GLY A 108 -24.00 17.51 20.60
C GLY A 108 -24.89 17.74 19.38
N ASN A 109 -25.60 18.85 19.37
CA ASN A 109 -26.35 19.27 18.19
C ASN A 109 -25.43 19.89 17.13
N GLU A 110 -25.94 20.11 15.92
CA GLU A 110 -25.13 20.63 14.80
C GLU A 110 -24.56 22.03 15.07
N GLU A 111 -25.25 22.87 15.85
CA GLU A 111 -24.75 24.20 16.21
C GLU A 111 -23.54 24.11 17.15
N GLU A 112 -23.57 23.19 18.10
CA GLU A 112 -22.46 22.93 19.02
C GLU A 112 -21.24 22.35 18.28
N LYS A 113 -21.45 21.43 17.34
CA LYS A 113 -20.37 20.90 16.49
C LYS A 113 -19.69 21.99 15.67
N VAL A 114 -20.46 22.87 15.01
CA VAL A 114 -19.93 24.00 14.23
C VAL A 114 -19.11 24.95 15.11
N VAL A 115 -19.49 25.14 16.37
CA VAL A 115 -18.71 25.95 17.33
C VAL A 115 -17.41 25.26 17.70
N LEU A 116 -17.44 23.95 17.98
CA LEU A 116 -16.24 23.18 18.34
C LEU A 116 -15.24 23.14 17.18
N GLU A 117 -15.69 22.94 15.96
CA GLU A 117 -14.84 22.91 14.76
C GLU A 117 -14.04 24.21 14.54
N LYS A 118 -14.52 25.37 15.02
CA LYS A 118 -13.76 26.64 14.96
C LYS A 118 -12.51 26.63 15.84
N TYR A 119 -12.47 25.80 16.88
CA TYR A 119 -11.39 25.74 17.85
C TYR A 119 -10.54 24.49 17.71
N LEU A 120 -11.03 23.46 16.99
CA LEU A 120 -10.31 22.22 16.77
C LEU A 120 -9.53 22.30 15.45
N PRO A 121 -8.21 22.09 15.46
CA PRO A 121 -7.47 21.97 14.22
C PRO A 121 -7.87 20.69 13.49
N ASN A 122 -8.18 20.81 12.21
CA ASN A 122 -8.35 19.63 11.35
C ASN A 122 -7.05 19.30 10.65
N TYR A 123 -6.79 18.02 10.45
CA TYR A 123 -5.63 17.52 9.73
C TYR A 123 -6.06 16.50 8.69
N LYS A 124 -6.00 16.90 7.42
CA LYS A 124 -6.42 16.06 6.29
C LYS A 124 -5.23 15.29 5.74
N ILE A 125 -5.46 14.04 5.39
CA ILE A 125 -4.50 13.24 4.62
C ILE A 125 -4.68 13.47 3.12
N ASN A 126 -3.58 13.35 2.36
CA ASN A 126 -3.62 13.31 0.90
C ASN A 126 -3.61 11.83 0.49
N LEU A 127 -4.80 11.23 0.42
CA LEU A 127 -4.97 9.83 0.07
C LEU A 127 -4.83 9.63 -1.44
N VAL A 128 -3.97 8.70 -1.83
CA VAL A 128 -3.83 8.19 -3.19
C VAL A 128 -4.22 6.71 -3.17
N ASP A 129 -5.44 6.40 -3.57
CA ASP A 129 -5.92 5.02 -3.72
C ASP A 129 -5.51 4.50 -5.10
N ALA A 130 -4.41 3.75 -5.13
CA ALA A 130 -3.76 3.34 -6.37
C ALA A 130 -4.62 2.45 -7.28
N GLU A 131 -5.46 1.59 -6.69
CA GLU A 131 -6.35 0.72 -7.48
C GLU A 131 -7.55 1.45 -8.08
N ARG A 132 -7.96 2.56 -7.43
CA ARG A 132 -9.18 3.30 -7.81
C ARG A 132 -8.91 4.59 -8.54
N MET A 133 -7.63 4.89 -8.83
CA MET A 133 -7.27 6.01 -9.68
C MET A 133 -7.90 5.88 -11.06
N ASN A 134 -8.42 6.97 -11.59
CA ASN A 134 -8.90 6.99 -12.96
C ASN A 134 -7.72 7.12 -13.96
N GLU A 135 -7.95 6.73 -15.22
CA GLU A 135 -6.90 6.74 -16.24
C GLU A 135 -6.37 8.15 -16.56
N GLN A 136 -7.17 9.18 -16.35
CA GLN A 136 -6.73 10.56 -16.59
C GLN A 136 -5.77 11.02 -15.49
N GLU A 137 -6.02 10.65 -14.25
CA GLU A 137 -5.12 10.92 -13.13
C GLU A 137 -3.78 10.19 -13.30
N ILE A 138 -3.80 8.92 -13.72
CA ILE A 138 -2.59 8.14 -13.99
C ILE A 138 -1.70 8.82 -15.04
N LYS A 139 -2.26 9.46 -16.05
CA LYS A 139 -1.50 10.16 -17.11
C LYS A 139 -0.65 11.35 -16.62
N TYR A 140 -0.90 11.87 -15.44
CA TYR A 140 -0.08 12.95 -14.87
C TYR A 140 1.26 12.47 -14.29
N PHE A 141 1.46 11.17 -14.14
CA PHE A 141 2.67 10.59 -13.61
C PHE A 141 3.73 10.30 -14.69
N SER A 142 4.96 10.01 -14.27
CA SER A 142 6.00 9.52 -15.19
C SER A 142 5.59 8.17 -15.80
N GLU A 143 6.20 7.81 -16.94
CA GLU A 143 5.89 6.57 -17.65
C GLU A 143 5.97 5.34 -16.75
N ASP A 144 7.03 5.22 -15.93
CA ASP A 144 7.22 4.12 -15.00
C ASP A 144 6.11 4.04 -13.95
N LEU A 145 5.73 5.19 -13.37
CA LEU A 145 4.63 5.24 -12.42
C LEU A 145 3.27 4.96 -13.08
N GLN A 146 3.04 5.41 -14.32
CA GLN A 146 1.84 5.05 -15.06
C GLN A 146 1.73 3.54 -15.24
N VAL A 147 2.84 2.88 -15.57
CA VAL A 147 2.88 1.41 -15.71
C VAL A 147 2.56 0.75 -14.38
N ILE A 148 3.25 1.12 -13.30
CA ILE A 148 3.04 0.54 -11.96
C ILE A 148 1.58 0.73 -11.51
N LEU A 149 1.05 1.96 -11.60
CA LEU A 149 -0.33 2.27 -11.19
C LEU A 149 -1.37 1.51 -12.00
N THR A 150 -1.15 1.37 -13.32
CA THR A 150 -2.04 0.60 -14.18
C THR A 150 -1.99 -0.90 -13.88
N MET A 151 -0.81 -1.43 -13.58
CA MET A 151 -0.66 -2.83 -13.17
C MET A 151 -1.34 -3.09 -11.81
N LEU A 152 -1.20 -2.18 -10.85
CA LEU A 152 -1.91 -2.25 -9.57
C LEU A 152 -3.43 -2.24 -9.77
N LYS A 153 -3.94 -1.34 -10.62
CA LYS A 153 -5.36 -1.24 -10.95
C LYS A 153 -5.92 -2.55 -11.49
N TYR A 154 -5.18 -3.22 -12.38
CA TYR A 154 -5.63 -4.46 -13.04
C TYR A 154 -5.14 -5.74 -12.37
N ARG A 155 -4.47 -5.67 -11.20
CA ARG A 155 -3.85 -6.86 -10.59
C ARG A 155 -4.85 -7.98 -10.26
N HIS A 156 -6.12 -7.65 -10.01
CA HIS A 156 -7.20 -8.61 -9.77
C HIS A 156 -8.00 -8.96 -11.03
N GLU A 157 -7.77 -8.26 -12.13
CA GLU A 157 -8.45 -8.41 -13.41
C GLU A 157 -7.51 -9.04 -14.43
N LYS A 158 -7.40 -10.38 -14.40
CA LYS A 158 -6.38 -11.15 -15.15
C LYS A 158 -6.36 -10.85 -16.65
N ASN A 159 -7.52 -10.65 -17.27
CA ASN A 159 -7.60 -10.42 -18.72
C ASN A 159 -7.09 -9.01 -19.07
N GLU A 160 -7.52 -8.01 -18.33
CA GLU A 160 -7.13 -6.61 -18.50
C GLU A 160 -5.63 -6.44 -18.25
N LEU A 161 -5.10 -7.06 -17.19
CA LEU A 161 -3.67 -7.05 -16.90
C LEU A 161 -2.86 -7.68 -18.04
N LYS A 162 -3.30 -8.83 -18.57
CA LYS A 162 -2.65 -9.50 -19.71
C LYS A 162 -2.67 -8.64 -20.96
N GLU A 163 -3.82 -8.06 -21.29
CA GLU A 163 -3.94 -7.15 -22.44
C GLU A 163 -3.02 -5.94 -22.29
N TYR A 164 -2.96 -5.35 -21.10
CA TYR A 164 -2.10 -4.22 -20.80
C TYR A 164 -0.62 -4.59 -21.00
N ILE A 165 -0.17 -5.71 -20.40
CA ILE A 165 1.21 -6.21 -20.56
C ILE A 165 1.55 -6.41 -22.06
N ASN A 166 0.65 -7.03 -22.81
CA ASN A 166 0.86 -7.24 -24.24
C ASN A 166 0.94 -5.93 -25.03
N LYS A 167 0.12 -4.94 -24.70
CA LYS A 167 0.18 -3.60 -25.32
C LYS A 167 1.48 -2.87 -25.02
N GLN A 168 2.03 -3.09 -23.83
CA GLN A 168 3.27 -2.45 -23.34
C GLN A 168 4.51 -3.34 -23.48
N LYS A 169 4.49 -4.35 -24.35
CA LYS A 169 5.57 -5.35 -24.49
C LYS A 169 6.95 -4.71 -24.71
N ARG A 170 7.04 -3.61 -25.44
CA ARG A 170 8.32 -2.90 -25.67
C ARG A 170 8.88 -2.31 -24.38
N TYR A 171 8.03 -1.76 -23.54
CA TYR A 171 8.41 -1.24 -22.23
C TYR A 171 8.95 -2.36 -21.34
N PHE A 172 8.22 -3.47 -21.22
CA PHE A 172 8.60 -4.61 -20.38
C PHE A 172 9.84 -5.37 -20.84
N GLN A 173 10.29 -5.18 -22.07
CA GLN A 173 11.57 -5.71 -22.54
C GLN A 173 12.78 -4.98 -21.99
N ASN A 174 12.62 -3.77 -21.46
CA ASN A 174 13.73 -2.91 -21.07
C ASN A 174 13.36 -2.00 -19.88
N VAL A 175 12.93 -2.60 -18.79
CA VAL A 175 12.52 -1.90 -17.56
C VAL A 175 13.75 -1.57 -16.72
N ASP A 176 13.84 -0.37 -16.16
CA ASP A 176 14.90 -0.05 -15.22
C ASP A 176 14.83 -0.94 -13.95
N TYR A 177 15.98 -1.14 -13.33
CA TYR A 177 16.08 -2.07 -12.19
C TYR A 177 15.16 -1.69 -11.03
N GLU A 178 15.09 -0.40 -10.67
CA GLU A 178 14.28 0.05 -9.53
C GLU A 178 12.78 -0.18 -9.80
N THR A 179 12.30 0.19 -10.97
CA THR A 179 10.91 -0.07 -11.39
C THR A 179 10.61 -1.57 -11.44
N SER A 180 11.53 -2.40 -11.92
CA SER A 180 11.33 -3.85 -11.97
C SER A 180 11.18 -4.45 -10.56
N GLN A 181 11.93 -3.97 -9.56
CA GLN A 181 11.79 -4.41 -8.17
C GLN A 181 10.43 -3.99 -7.57
N VAL A 182 9.96 -2.79 -7.89
CA VAL A 182 8.64 -2.34 -7.44
C VAL A 182 7.52 -3.22 -8.04
N ILE A 183 7.57 -3.49 -9.34
CA ILE A 183 6.62 -4.38 -10.01
C ILE A 183 6.65 -5.79 -9.41
N LYS A 184 7.85 -6.34 -9.16
CA LYS A 184 8.05 -7.65 -8.52
C LYS A 184 7.33 -7.73 -7.17
N VAL A 185 7.50 -6.71 -6.33
CA VAL A 185 6.87 -6.65 -5.00
C VAL A 185 5.34 -6.55 -5.11
N PHE A 186 4.83 -5.64 -5.93
CA PHE A 186 3.38 -5.42 -6.04
C PHE A 186 2.63 -6.59 -6.66
N LEU A 187 3.25 -7.31 -7.59
CA LEU A 187 2.65 -8.50 -8.20
C LEU A 187 3.00 -9.80 -7.45
N ASN A 188 3.70 -9.68 -6.32
CA ASN A 188 4.15 -10.83 -5.51
C ASN A 188 4.90 -11.91 -6.32
N MET A 189 5.77 -11.45 -7.25
CA MET A 189 6.55 -12.33 -8.11
C MET A 189 7.71 -12.95 -7.32
N LYS A 190 7.96 -14.24 -7.50
CA LYS A 190 9.03 -14.98 -6.80
C LYS A 190 10.43 -14.53 -7.27
N SER A 191 10.61 -14.37 -8.57
CA SER A 191 11.88 -14.00 -9.18
C SER A 191 11.66 -13.30 -10.53
N ILE A 192 12.68 -12.62 -11.01
CA ILE A 192 12.73 -12.10 -12.39
C ILE A 192 13.86 -12.86 -13.11
N PRO A 193 13.56 -13.60 -14.19
CA PRO A 193 14.61 -14.29 -14.96
C PRO A 193 15.67 -13.30 -15.47
N GLY A 194 16.94 -13.65 -15.33
CA GLY A 194 18.04 -12.79 -15.75
C GLY A 194 18.34 -11.61 -14.83
N GLU A 195 17.74 -11.55 -13.65
CA GLU A 195 18.09 -10.58 -12.61
C GLU A 195 19.53 -10.81 -12.19
N THR A 196 20.40 -9.81 -12.44
CA THR A 196 21.79 -9.81 -12.00
C THR A 196 21.94 -8.87 -10.81
N ASP A 197 22.91 -9.14 -9.90
CA ASP A 197 23.21 -8.24 -8.77
C ASP A 197 23.73 -6.85 -9.19
N GLU A 198 23.91 -6.61 -10.45
CA GLU A 198 24.32 -5.33 -11.00
C GLU A 198 23.13 -4.35 -11.08
N ARG A 199 22.95 -3.54 -10.05
CA ARG A 199 21.90 -2.51 -9.85
C ARG A 199 21.81 -1.44 -10.96
N LYS A 200 22.43 -1.63 -12.11
CA LYS A 200 22.49 -0.64 -13.21
C LYS A 200 22.00 -1.19 -14.55
N ALA A 201 21.68 -2.44 -14.66
CA ALA A 201 21.19 -3.01 -15.92
C ALA A 201 19.66 -3.01 -15.96
N ASN A 202 19.10 -2.59 -17.10
CA ASN A 202 17.68 -2.75 -17.34
C ASN A 202 17.32 -4.24 -17.46
N VAL A 203 16.11 -4.58 -17.06
CA VAL A 203 15.63 -5.96 -16.92
C VAL A 203 14.54 -6.24 -17.96
N ASN A 204 14.62 -7.42 -18.57
CA ASN A 204 13.51 -7.93 -19.39
C ASN A 204 12.52 -8.66 -18.50
N MET A 205 11.37 -8.06 -18.28
CA MET A 205 10.31 -8.62 -17.45
C MET A 205 9.29 -9.47 -18.20
N CYS A 206 9.36 -9.56 -19.53
CA CYS A 206 8.33 -10.25 -20.33
C CYS A 206 8.17 -11.72 -19.93
N GLU A 207 9.28 -12.43 -19.72
CA GLU A 207 9.27 -13.85 -19.33
C GLU A 207 8.70 -14.05 -17.92
N ALA A 208 9.14 -13.24 -16.98
CA ALA A 208 8.64 -13.28 -15.60
C ALA A 208 7.14 -13.00 -15.50
N LEU A 209 6.63 -12.03 -16.29
CA LEU A 209 5.21 -11.72 -16.33
C LEU A 209 4.40 -12.84 -17.00
N GLU A 210 4.95 -13.50 -18.01
CA GLU A 210 4.31 -14.65 -18.66
C GLU A 210 4.28 -15.88 -17.73
N GLU A 211 5.36 -16.15 -17.01
CA GLU A 211 5.42 -17.22 -16.00
C GLU A 211 4.40 -16.95 -14.87
N MET A 212 4.39 -15.74 -14.30
CA MET A 212 3.43 -15.35 -13.27
C MET A 212 1.98 -15.57 -13.73
N TYR A 213 1.67 -15.18 -14.99
CA TYR A 213 0.34 -15.37 -15.55
C TYR A 213 -0.02 -16.84 -15.70
N ASN A 214 0.91 -17.69 -16.18
CA ASN A 214 0.69 -19.12 -16.35
C ASN A 214 0.53 -19.82 -14.97
N ASP A 215 1.32 -19.44 -13.98
CA ASP A 215 1.18 -19.94 -12.60
C ASP A 215 -0.19 -19.57 -12.02
N ALA A 216 -0.62 -18.33 -12.18
CA ALA A 216 -1.93 -17.88 -11.71
C ALA A 216 -3.11 -18.60 -12.40
N ILE A 217 -2.98 -18.97 -13.68
CA ILE A 217 -3.97 -19.80 -14.39
C ILE A 217 -3.98 -21.20 -13.79
N LYS A 218 -2.81 -21.80 -13.60
CA LYS A 218 -2.69 -23.15 -13.05
C LYS A 218 -3.29 -23.24 -11.65
N GLU A 219 -2.92 -22.30 -10.77
CA GLU A 219 -3.48 -22.21 -9.42
C GLU A 219 -5.01 -22.03 -9.44
N GLY A 220 -5.52 -21.16 -10.34
CA GLY A 220 -6.96 -20.96 -10.51
C GLY A 220 -7.69 -22.20 -11.01
N MET A 221 -7.10 -22.97 -11.92
CA MET A 221 -7.65 -24.25 -12.40
C MET A 221 -7.67 -25.31 -11.28
N GLU A 222 -6.57 -25.42 -10.53
CA GLU A 222 -6.48 -26.35 -9.40
C GLU A 222 -7.51 -26.01 -8.31
N ALA A 223 -7.62 -24.72 -7.94
CA ALA A 223 -8.62 -24.26 -6.99
C ALA A 223 -10.06 -24.53 -7.48
N GLY A 224 -10.32 -24.25 -8.77
CA GLY A 224 -11.61 -24.53 -9.40
C GLY A 224 -11.98 -26.02 -9.37
N THR A 225 -11.02 -26.91 -9.65
CA THR A 225 -11.20 -28.36 -9.60
C THR A 225 -11.50 -28.82 -8.18
N LYS A 226 -10.77 -28.34 -7.18
CA LYS A 226 -11.01 -28.65 -5.76
C LYS A 226 -12.38 -28.15 -5.29
N LYS A 227 -12.76 -26.91 -5.63
CA LYS A 227 -14.09 -26.38 -5.30
C LYS A 227 -15.21 -27.17 -5.94
N LYS A 228 -15.05 -27.60 -7.20
CA LYS A 228 -16.03 -28.46 -7.89
C LYS A 228 -16.18 -29.81 -7.20
N LEU A 229 -15.07 -30.42 -6.78
CA LEU A 229 -15.10 -31.67 -6.01
C LEU A 229 -15.84 -31.46 -4.68
N ILE A 230 -15.55 -30.41 -3.91
CA ILE A 230 -16.25 -30.06 -2.68
C ILE A 230 -17.74 -29.92 -2.94
N GLU A 231 -18.16 -29.19 -3.97
CA GLU A 231 -19.58 -29.01 -4.32
C GLU A 231 -20.26 -30.35 -4.59
N GLN A 232 -19.60 -31.22 -5.33
CA GLN A 232 -20.14 -32.54 -5.65
C GLN A 232 -20.26 -33.43 -4.41
N VAL A 233 -19.24 -33.43 -3.53
CA VAL A 233 -19.25 -34.14 -2.26
C VAL A 233 -20.38 -33.62 -1.34
N MET A 234 -20.52 -32.30 -1.21
CA MET A 234 -21.62 -31.69 -0.43
C MET A 234 -23.00 -32.16 -0.90
N LYS A 235 -23.21 -32.26 -2.22
CA LYS A 235 -24.50 -32.79 -2.78
C LYS A 235 -24.73 -34.25 -2.43
N LYS A 236 -23.67 -35.07 -2.33
CA LYS A 236 -23.79 -36.49 -1.98
C LYS A 236 -23.96 -36.71 -0.47
N VAL A 237 -23.23 -35.94 0.35
CA VAL A 237 -23.39 -35.92 1.80
C VAL A 237 -24.83 -35.55 2.21
N LYS A 238 -25.44 -34.55 1.54
CA LYS A 238 -26.84 -34.17 1.74
C LYS A 238 -27.83 -35.31 1.39
N LYS A 239 -27.44 -36.27 0.54
CA LYS A 239 -28.21 -37.45 0.19
C LYS A 239 -27.96 -38.65 1.14
N GLY A 240 -27.09 -38.48 2.15
CA GLY A 240 -26.81 -39.48 3.17
C GLY A 240 -25.76 -40.51 2.80
N LEU A 241 -25.00 -40.33 1.71
CA LEU A 241 -23.93 -41.25 1.31
C LEU A 241 -22.72 -41.17 2.26
N SER A 242 -22.09 -42.33 2.48
CA SER A 242 -20.83 -42.41 3.23
C SER A 242 -19.64 -41.91 2.40
N ALA A 243 -18.50 -41.63 3.08
CA ALA A 243 -17.30 -41.17 2.38
C ALA A 243 -16.73 -42.23 1.42
N GLU A 244 -16.86 -43.51 1.78
CA GLU A 244 -16.45 -44.64 0.97
C GLU A 244 -17.32 -44.74 -0.31
N GLU A 245 -18.64 -44.66 -0.19
CA GLU A 245 -19.56 -44.66 -1.34
C GLU A 245 -19.31 -43.47 -2.27
N ILE A 246 -19.00 -42.30 -1.71
CA ILE A 246 -18.68 -41.07 -2.50
C ILE A 246 -17.34 -41.23 -3.23
N SER A 247 -16.33 -41.80 -2.56
CA SER A 247 -15.03 -42.12 -3.14
C SER A 247 -15.14 -43.03 -4.35
N ASP A 248 -15.92 -44.10 -4.22
CA ASP A 248 -16.18 -45.05 -5.31
C ASP A 248 -16.92 -44.40 -6.50
N ILE A 249 -17.88 -43.50 -6.23
CA ILE A 249 -18.64 -42.82 -7.29
C ILE A 249 -17.78 -41.85 -8.08
N PHE A 250 -16.86 -41.16 -7.42
CA PHE A 250 -16.03 -40.15 -8.07
C PHE A 250 -14.67 -40.67 -8.52
N GLU A 251 -14.33 -41.92 -8.18
CA GLU A 251 -12.99 -42.52 -8.41
C GLU A 251 -11.87 -41.67 -7.82
N GLU A 252 -12.15 -41.02 -6.68
CA GLU A 252 -11.23 -40.15 -5.96
C GLU A 252 -10.67 -40.81 -4.69
N ASP A 253 -9.54 -40.31 -4.20
CA ASP A 253 -8.90 -40.84 -2.99
C ASP A 253 -9.85 -40.71 -1.77
N THR A 254 -10.09 -41.85 -1.12
CA THR A 254 -11.00 -41.96 0.04
C THR A 254 -10.56 -41.04 1.18
N GLU A 255 -9.26 -40.81 1.38
CA GLU A 255 -8.78 -39.92 2.44
C GLU A 255 -9.08 -38.45 2.12
N ILE A 256 -9.03 -38.05 0.86
CA ILE A 256 -9.44 -36.71 0.42
C ILE A 256 -10.94 -36.52 0.67
N ILE A 257 -11.75 -37.48 0.26
CA ILE A 257 -13.22 -37.43 0.47
C ILE A 257 -13.55 -37.39 1.96
N LYS A 258 -12.88 -38.18 2.80
CA LYS A 258 -13.07 -38.13 4.27
C LYS A 258 -12.78 -36.78 4.86
N LYS A 259 -11.66 -36.14 4.46
CA LYS A 259 -11.33 -34.78 4.91
C LYS A 259 -12.40 -33.76 4.53
N ILE A 260 -12.90 -33.80 3.29
CA ILE A 260 -13.98 -32.93 2.84
C ILE A 260 -15.27 -33.19 3.64
N CYS A 261 -15.64 -34.47 3.87
CA CYS A 261 -16.82 -34.82 4.68
C CYS A 261 -16.69 -34.33 6.13
N ILE A 262 -15.51 -34.40 6.74
CA ILE A 262 -15.25 -33.89 8.09
C ILE A 262 -15.41 -32.36 8.08
N ALA A 263 -14.80 -31.67 7.15
CA ALA A 263 -14.88 -30.19 7.03
C ALA A 263 -16.35 -29.73 6.88
N ILE A 264 -17.14 -30.42 6.04
CA ILE A 264 -18.60 -30.14 5.89
C ILE A 264 -19.36 -30.33 7.20
N ARG A 265 -19.03 -31.36 8.02
CA ARG A 265 -19.70 -31.63 9.28
C ARG A 265 -19.29 -30.70 10.41
N THR A 266 -18.07 -30.18 10.38
CA THR A 266 -17.54 -29.26 11.41
C THR A 266 -17.90 -27.80 11.14
N CYS A 267 -18.42 -27.51 9.96
CA CYS A 267 -18.84 -26.17 9.57
C CYS A 267 -20.16 -25.82 10.30
N GLU A 268 -20.14 -24.75 11.11
CA GLU A 268 -21.32 -24.26 11.83
C GLU A 268 -22.22 -23.41 10.92
N GLY A 269 -23.52 -23.75 10.84
CA GLY A 269 -24.51 -22.97 10.08
C GLY A 269 -24.68 -23.39 8.61
N GLN A 270 -24.94 -22.42 7.72
CA GLN A 270 -25.00 -22.67 6.27
C GLN A 270 -23.57 -22.72 5.68
N CYS A 271 -23.02 -23.92 5.62
CA CYS A 271 -21.72 -24.19 5.06
C CYS A 271 -21.66 -23.89 3.55
N THR A 272 -20.80 -23.03 3.13
CA THR A 272 -20.53 -22.74 1.71
C THR A 272 -19.35 -23.54 1.17
N ILE A 273 -19.21 -23.60 -0.16
CA ILE A 273 -18.07 -24.25 -0.81
C ILE A 273 -16.77 -23.57 -0.40
N ASP A 274 -16.80 -22.26 -0.28
CA ASP A 274 -15.64 -21.44 0.08
C ASP A 274 -15.19 -21.69 1.51
N ASP A 275 -16.12 -21.84 2.47
CA ASP A 275 -15.80 -22.17 3.86
C ASP A 275 -15.05 -23.52 3.96
N VAL A 276 -15.55 -24.53 3.26
CA VAL A 276 -14.91 -25.87 3.23
C VAL A 276 -13.55 -25.80 2.54
N TYR A 277 -13.44 -25.04 1.46
CA TYR A 277 -12.18 -24.87 0.73
C TYR A 277 -11.13 -24.18 1.60
N GLU A 278 -11.48 -23.11 2.29
CA GLU A 278 -10.57 -22.39 3.19
C GLU A 278 -10.10 -23.24 4.36
N GLN A 279 -11.00 -24.01 4.94
CA GLN A 279 -10.65 -24.94 6.04
C GLN A 279 -9.67 -26.03 5.63
N LEU A 280 -9.71 -26.47 4.37
CA LEU A 280 -8.87 -27.59 3.89
C LEU A 280 -7.55 -27.17 3.24
N TYR A 281 -7.49 -25.95 2.66
CA TYR A 281 -6.39 -25.57 1.75
C TYR A 281 -5.75 -24.21 2.08
N ARG A 282 -6.26 -23.47 3.06
CA ARG A 282 -5.66 -22.26 3.64
C ARG A 282 -5.32 -22.45 5.11
#